data_7d1db4fdbd15f3eb3d4e39d22003be66
#
_entry.id   7d1db4fdbd15f3eb3d4e39d22003be66
#
_cell.length_a   1.000
_cell.length_b   1.000
_cell.length_c   1.000
_cell.angle_alpha   90.00
_cell.angle_beta   90.00
_cell.angle_gamma   90.00
#
_symmetry.space_group_name_H-M   'P 1'
#
loop_
_entity.id
_entity.type
_entity.pdbx_description
1 polymer ?
#
loop_
_entity_poly.entity_id
_entity_poly.type
_entity_poly.pdbx_seq_one_letter_code
_entity_poly.pdbx_strand_id
1 'polypeptide(L)'
;MSHMKKLFGILFVAGLVAGTAVASDEEVGARIAAVGSTCMSGTDCAAAPAPVAAAGPKSGKQVYEGFCTTCHSAGLMGAPKYGTAADWAPRVAKGKDTLYTHALAGFNAMPPKGMCAACSDDEIKAGVDYMIDHSK
;
A
#
# COMPACT_ATOMS: atom_id res chain seq x y z
N MET A 1 35.56 -57.56 -0.26
CA MET A 1 35.26 -56.24 -0.84
C MET A 1 33.93 -56.21 -1.59
N SER A 2 32.99 -57.14 -1.39
CA SER A 2 31.72 -57.20 -2.13
C SER A 2 30.49 -56.83 -1.31
N HIS A 3 30.55 -56.75 0.01
CA HIS A 3 29.43 -56.46 0.87
C HIS A 3 29.22 -54.96 1.17
N MET A 4 30.22 -54.13 0.90
CA MET A 4 30.18 -52.70 1.20
C MET A 4 29.48 -51.85 0.10
N LYS A 5 29.27 -52.45 -1.09
CA LYS A 5 28.58 -51.79 -2.23
C LYS A 5 27.05 -51.95 -2.21
N LYS A 6 26.53 -52.87 -1.39
CA LYS A 6 25.07 -53.11 -1.29
C LYS A 6 24.36 -52.29 -0.20
N LEU A 7 25.10 -51.71 0.74
CA LEU A 7 24.56 -50.89 1.83
C LEU A 7 24.38 -49.43 1.47
N PHE A 8 25.03 -48.94 0.37
CA PHE A 8 24.93 -47.58 -0.06
C PHE A 8 23.71 -47.28 -0.99
N GLY A 9 23.03 -48.33 -1.43
CA GLY A 9 21.89 -48.23 -2.38
C GLY A 9 20.51 -48.04 -1.75
N ILE A 10 20.39 -48.19 -0.42
CA ILE A 10 19.08 -48.22 0.25
C ILE A 10 18.78 -46.91 1.01
N LEU A 11 19.74 -46.02 1.16
CA LEU A 11 19.59 -44.76 1.95
C LEU A 11 19.19 -43.54 1.13
N PHE A 12 18.88 -43.67 -0.16
CA PHE A 12 18.61 -42.51 -1.03
C PHE A 12 17.19 -42.42 -1.59
N VAL A 13 16.24 -43.22 -1.07
CA VAL A 13 14.83 -43.20 -1.53
C VAL A 13 13.85 -42.63 -0.49
N ALA A 14 14.33 -42.20 0.67
CA ALA A 14 13.47 -41.66 1.72
C ALA A 14 13.67 -40.14 1.86
N GLY A 15 13.29 -39.34 0.85
CA GLY A 15 13.51 -37.89 1.00
C GLY A 15 12.95 -36.98 -0.07
N LEU A 16 11.86 -37.31 -0.74
CA LEU A 16 11.11 -36.32 -1.54
C LEU A 16 9.60 -36.56 -1.43
N VAL A 17 9.09 -36.38 -0.23
CA VAL A 17 7.68 -35.99 -0.09
C VAL A 17 7.73 -34.46 -0.11
N ALA A 18 7.78 -33.88 -1.31
CA ALA A 18 7.42 -32.49 -1.51
C ALA A 18 5.95 -32.38 -1.13
N GLY A 19 5.68 -31.91 0.09
CA GLY A 19 4.36 -31.53 0.52
C GLY A 19 3.86 -30.43 -0.38
N THR A 20 3.05 -30.77 -1.38
CA THR A 20 2.22 -29.77 -2.07
C THR A 20 1.25 -29.24 -1.01
N ALA A 21 1.49 -28.03 -0.54
CA ALA A 21 0.51 -27.30 0.25
C ALA A 21 -0.67 -27.03 -0.68
N VAL A 22 -1.62 -27.93 -0.75
CA VAL A 22 -2.93 -27.68 -1.35
C VAL A 22 -3.70 -26.85 -0.34
N ALA A 23 -3.99 -25.59 -0.67
CA ALA A 23 -4.92 -24.80 0.12
C ALA A 23 -6.23 -25.58 0.21
N SER A 24 -6.76 -25.75 1.43
CA SER A 24 -8.04 -26.43 1.63
C SER A 24 -9.17 -25.56 1.08
N ASP A 25 -10.23 -26.19 0.58
CA ASP A 25 -11.43 -25.47 0.12
C ASP A 25 -12.00 -24.53 1.19
N GLU A 26 -11.80 -24.89 2.45
CA GLU A 26 -12.20 -24.09 3.61
C GLU A 26 -11.36 -22.81 3.74
N GLU A 27 -10.05 -22.88 3.53
CA GLU A 27 -9.16 -21.71 3.54
C GLU A 27 -9.44 -20.77 2.36
N VAL A 28 -9.71 -21.34 1.20
CA VAL A 28 -10.10 -20.56 0.00
C VAL A 28 -11.45 -19.91 0.25
N GLY A 29 -12.42 -20.65 0.80
CA GLY A 29 -13.74 -20.13 1.15
C GLY A 29 -13.69 -18.94 2.11
N ALA A 30 -12.82 -19.00 3.12
CA ALA A 30 -12.64 -17.90 4.06
C ALA A 30 -12.06 -16.62 3.40
N ARG A 31 -11.21 -16.78 2.39
CA ARG A 31 -10.60 -15.65 1.66
C ARG A 31 -11.54 -14.97 0.68
N ILE A 32 -12.50 -15.73 0.13
CA ILE A 32 -13.49 -15.22 -0.83
C ILE A 32 -14.85 -14.96 -0.19
N ALA A 33 -14.98 -15.14 1.14
CA ALA A 33 -16.19 -14.79 1.84
C ALA A 33 -16.55 -13.33 1.59
N ALA A 34 -17.79 -13.08 1.20
CA ALA A 34 -18.28 -11.73 0.93
C ALA A 34 -18.11 -10.86 2.18
N VAL A 35 -17.42 -9.74 2.05
CA VAL A 35 -17.30 -8.75 3.12
C VAL A 35 -18.58 -7.92 3.16
N GLY A 36 -19.51 -8.32 4.01
CA GLY A 36 -20.79 -7.66 4.17
C GLY A 36 -21.96 -8.48 3.63
N SER A 37 -23.16 -8.17 4.09
CA SER A 37 -24.41 -8.72 3.62
C SER A 37 -25.21 -7.63 2.93
N THR A 38 -25.72 -7.91 1.73
CA THR A 38 -26.69 -7.05 1.09
C THR A 38 -28.06 -7.37 1.67
N CYS A 39 -28.70 -6.38 2.29
CA CYS A 39 -30.03 -6.51 2.83
C CYS A 39 -31.06 -6.10 1.80
N MET A 40 -32.06 -6.95 1.55
CA MET A 40 -33.26 -6.54 0.82
C MET A 40 -34.29 -5.88 1.76
N SER A 41 -34.99 -4.90 1.26
CA SER A 41 -36.07 -4.23 2.03
C SER A 41 -37.08 -5.26 2.58
N GLY A 42 -37.20 -5.34 3.91
CA GLY A 42 -38.14 -6.25 4.57
C GLY A 42 -37.51 -7.48 5.25
N THR A 43 -36.18 -7.63 5.28
CA THR A 43 -35.51 -8.66 6.06
C THR A 43 -34.82 -8.04 7.28
N ASP A 44 -34.90 -8.71 8.45
CA ASP A 44 -34.12 -8.36 9.63
C ASP A 44 -32.65 -8.68 9.34
N CYS A 45 -31.92 -7.68 8.88
CA CYS A 45 -30.47 -7.81 8.72
C CYS A 45 -29.83 -7.76 10.10
N ALA A 46 -29.09 -8.79 10.46
CA ALA A 46 -28.12 -8.69 11.54
C ALA A 46 -27.28 -7.43 11.29
N ALA A 47 -27.16 -6.56 12.30
CA ALA A 47 -26.49 -5.27 12.19
C ALA A 47 -25.21 -5.41 11.36
N ALA A 48 -25.14 -4.66 10.27
CA ALA A 48 -23.89 -4.54 9.53
C ALA A 48 -22.78 -4.26 10.54
N PRO A 49 -21.58 -4.85 10.38
CA PRO A 49 -20.48 -4.50 11.25
C PRO A 49 -20.38 -2.98 11.26
N ALA A 50 -20.39 -2.40 12.46
CA ALA A 50 -20.34 -0.96 12.63
C ALA A 50 -19.26 -0.41 11.70
N PRO A 51 -19.52 0.67 10.96
CA PRO A 51 -18.49 1.28 10.14
C PRO A 51 -17.28 1.45 11.04
N VAL A 52 -16.16 0.86 10.65
CA VAL A 52 -14.89 1.05 11.37
C VAL A 52 -14.78 2.54 11.63
N ALA A 53 -14.82 2.93 12.91
CA ALA A 53 -14.79 4.31 13.32
C ALA A 53 -13.72 5.01 12.48
N ALA A 54 -14.10 6.07 11.79
CA ALA A 54 -13.21 6.76 10.90
C ALA A 54 -11.94 7.05 11.69
N ALA A 55 -10.85 6.39 11.33
CA ALA A 55 -9.56 6.70 11.91
C ALA A 55 -9.43 8.22 11.80
N GLY A 56 -9.07 8.91 12.89
CA GLY A 56 -8.94 10.36 12.88
C GLY A 56 -8.11 10.83 11.67
N PRO A 57 -8.01 12.12 11.41
CA PRO A 57 -7.34 12.63 10.22
C PRO A 57 -5.95 12.02 10.08
N LYS A 58 -5.62 11.56 8.89
CA LYS A 58 -4.32 10.93 8.60
C LYS A 58 -3.20 11.95 8.78
N SER A 59 -2.14 11.51 9.42
CA SER A 59 -0.91 12.31 9.48
C SER A 59 -0.26 12.44 8.10
N GLY A 60 0.57 13.47 7.90
CA GLY A 60 1.31 13.66 6.65
C GLY A 60 2.16 12.45 6.25
N LYS A 61 2.75 11.75 7.25
CA LYS A 61 3.48 10.50 7.05
C LYS A 61 2.57 9.41 6.46
N GLN A 62 1.38 9.21 7.04
CA GLN A 62 0.43 8.19 6.58
C GLN A 62 -0.08 8.50 5.16
N VAL A 63 -0.32 9.77 4.85
CA VAL A 63 -0.70 10.18 3.49
C VAL A 63 0.43 9.91 2.51
N TYR A 64 1.67 10.30 2.85
CA TYR A 64 2.84 10.02 2.02
C TYR A 64 3.02 8.52 1.76
N GLU A 65 3.04 7.70 2.81
CA GLU A 65 3.25 6.25 2.69
C GLU A 65 2.14 5.55 1.91
N GLY A 66 0.90 5.99 2.07
CA GLY A 66 -0.24 5.36 1.42
C GLY A 66 -0.44 5.74 -0.04
N PHE A 67 -0.08 6.97 -0.45
CA PHE A 67 -0.50 7.49 -1.74
C PHE A 67 0.60 8.17 -2.57
N CYS A 68 1.64 8.71 -1.93
CA CYS A 68 2.63 9.53 -2.61
C CYS A 68 3.92 8.78 -2.98
N THR A 69 4.25 7.71 -2.22
CA THR A 69 5.51 6.94 -2.37
C THR A 69 5.68 6.37 -3.76
N THR A 70 4.63 5.92 -4.42
CA THR A 70 4.71 5.31 -5.75
C THR A 70 5.51 6.16 -6.74
N CYS A 71 5.28 7.47 -6.74
CA CYS A 71 5.98 8.39 -7.64
C CYS A 71 7.15 9.11 -6.96
N HIS A 72 6.97 9.55 -5.71
CA HIS A 72 7.93 10.41 -5.04
C HIS A 72 9.09 9.67 -4.37
N SER A 73 9.05 8.34 -4.22
CA SER A 73 10.21 7.57 -3.76
C SER A 73 11.29 7.43 -4.85
N ALA A 74 10.87 7.17 -6.07
CA ALA A 74 11.77 6.90 -7.21
C ALA A 74 11.92 8.08 -8.17
N GLY A 75 11.10 9.14 -8.07
CA GLY A 75 11.10 10.27 -8.99
C GLY A 75 10.41 9.97 -10.32
N LEU A 76 9.40 9.11 -10.31
CA LEU A 76 8.70 8.71 -11.53
C LEU A 76 8.05 9.91 -12.22
N MET A 77 8.11 9.94 -13.55
CA MET A 77 7.50 10.98 -14.39
C MET A 77 7.90 12.42 -14.01
N GLY A 78 9.10 12.61 -13.45
CA GLY A 78 9.61 13.92 -13.02
C GLY A 78 9.12 14.37 -11.65
N ALA A 79 8.54 13.48 -10.85
CA ALA A 79 8.20 13.77 -9.47
C ALA A 79 9.47 14.08 -8.65
N PRO A 80 9.48 15.11 -7.78
CA PRO A 80 10.61 15.35 -6.90
C PRO A 80 10.75 14.21 -5.90
N LYS A 81 11.95 13.66 -5.79
CA LYS A 81 12.21 12.52 -4.92
C LYS A 81 12.20 12.94 -3.45
N TYR A 82 11.51 12.15 -2.65
CA TYR A 82 11.55 12.26 -1.20
C TYR A 82 12.99 12.14 -0.69
N GLY A 83 13.40 12.98 0.24
CA GLY A 83 14.76 12.99 0.78
C GLY A 83 15.81 13.65 -0.12
N THR A 84 15.44 14.27 -1.24
CA THR A 84 16.40 14.86 -2.18
C THR A 84 16.22 16.37 -2.26
N ALA A 85 17.00 17.13 -1.49
CA ALA A 85 16.93 18.59 -1.42
C ALA A 85 16.99 19.27 -2.79
N ALA A 86 17.87 18.80 -3.68
CA ALA A 86 18.04 19.37 -5.02
C ALA A 86 16.77 19.30 -5.87
N ASP A 87 15.96 18.26 -5.72
CA ASP A 87 14.70 18.10 -6.45
C ASP A 87 13.63 19.05 -5.89
N TRP A 88 13.65 19.33 -4.59
CA TRP A 88 12.63 20.11 -3.91
C TRP A 88 12.94 21.62 -3.90
N ALA A 89 14.22 22.03 -3.86
CA ALA A 89 14.60 23.44 -3.75
C ALA A 89 13.91 24.35 -4.78
N PRO A 90 13.92 24.07 -6.10
CA PRO A 90 13.27 24.93 -7.09
C PRO A 90 11.74 24.95 -6.99
N ARG A 91 11.15 23.98 -6.31
CA ARG A 91 9.71 23.88 -6.08
C ARG A 91 9.30 24.64 -4.83
N VAL A 92 10.02 24.45 -3.74
CA VAL A 92 9.82 25.17 -2.47
C VAL A 92 10.02 26.67 -2.64
N ALA A 93 10.94 27.09 -3.52
CA ALA A 93 11.14 28.49 -3.86
C ALA A 93 9.90 29.20 -4.46
N LYS A 94 8.93 28.43 -4.98
CA LYS A 94 7.65 28.97 -5.49
C LYS A 94 6.62 29.21 -4.38
N GLY A 95 6.93 28.83 -3.16
CA GLY A 95 6.06 28.95 -2.01
C GLY A 95 5.16 27.73 -1.78
N LYS A 96 4.85 27.46 -0.52
CA LYS A 96 4.03 26.30 -0.10
C LYS A 96 2.63 26.30 -0.72
N ASP A 97 1.99 27.46 -0.84
CA ASP A 97 0.63 27.56 -1.41
C ASP A 97 0.58 27.07 -2.86
N THR A 98 1.64 27.33 -3.63
CA THR A 98 1.77 26.79 -5.00
C THR A 98 1.85 25.26 -4.96
N LEU A 99 2.61 24.68 -4.02
CA LEU A 99 2.76 23.24 -3.88
C LEU A 99 1.45 22.59 -3.43
N TYR A 100 0.73 23.19 -2.50
CA TYR A 100 -0.60 22.73 -2.09
C TYR A 100 -1.59 22.74 -3.26
N THR A 101 -1.62 23.83 -4.02
CA THR A 101 -2.49 23.93 -5.20
C THR A 101 -2.18 22.85 -6.22
N HIS A 102 -0.90 22.60 -6.51
CA HIS A 102 -0.48 21.52 -7.41
C HIS A 102 -0.87 20.14 -6.89
N ALA A 103 -0.71 19.89 -5.59
CA ALA A 103 -1.06 18.61 -5.01
C ALA A 103 -2.57 18.36 -4.99
N LEU A 104 -3.36 19.41 -4.74
CA LEU A 104 -4.83 19.30 -4.71
C LEU A 104 -5.45 19.19 -6.10
N ALA A 105 -5.02 20.04 -7.02
CA ALA A 105 -5.59 20.10 -8.36
C ALA A 105 -4.94 19.15 -9.37
N GLY A 106 -3.74 18.64 -9.04
CA GLY A 106 -2.89 17.93 -9.96
C GLY A 106 -1.94 18.86 -10.72
N PHE A 107 -0.80 18.35 -11.17
CA PHE A 107 0.19 19.12 -11.90
C PHE A 107 1.01 18.23 -12.85
N ASN A 108 0.99 18.52 -14.15
CA ASN A 108 1.61 17.69 -15.18
C ASN A 108 1.15 16.21 -15.07
N ALA A 109 2.07 15.31 -14.78
CA ALA A 109 1.76 13.89 -14.60
C ALA A 109 1.24 13.53 -13.20
N MET A 110 1.27 14.46 -12.26
CA MET A 110 0.73 14.23 -10.91
C MET A 110 -0.80 14.34 -10.93
N PRO A 111 -1.54 13.30 -10.58
CA PRO A 111 -2.99 13.35 -10.51
C PRO A 111 -3.47 14.18 -9.30
N PRO A 112 -4.72 14.71 -9.35
CA PRO A 112 -5.31 15.41 -8.22
C PRO A 112 -5.23 14.58 -6.93
N LYS A 113 -4.85 15.22 -5.83
CA LYS A 113 -4.69 14.61 -4.50
C LYS A 113 -3.75 13.39 -4.46
N GLY A 114 -2.87 13.21 -5.46
CA GLY A 114 -2.01 12.04 -5.54
C GLY A 114 -2.79 10.70 -5.58
N MET A 115 -4.01 10.71 -6.12
CA MET A 115 -4.97 9.60 -6.16
C MET A 115 -5.65 9.29 -4.81
N CYS A 116 -5.43 10.05 -3.75
CA CYS A 116 -6.19 9.90 -2.52
C CYS A 116 -7.52 10.65 -2.57
N ALA A 117 -8.50 10.13 -3.29
CA ALA A 117 -9.81 10.78 -3.42
C ALA A 117 -10.53 10.96 -2.05
N ALA A 118 -10.28 10.06 -1.11
CA ALA A 118 -10.88 10.08 0.23
C ALA A 118 -10.13 10.99 1.23
N CYS A 119 -8.96 11.54 0.85
CA CYS A 119 -8.23 12.45 1.73
C CYS A 119 -8.85 13.85 1.70
N SER A 120 -8.93 14.47 2.89
CA SER A 120 -9.25 15.89 2.99
C SER A 120 -8.11 16.74 2.42
N ASP A 121 -8.39 17.98 2.12
CA ASP A 121 -7.38 18.93 1.61
C ASP A 121 -6.27 19.16 2.63
N ASP A 122 -6.61 19.17 3.93
CA ASP A 122 -5.63 19.35 5.00
C ASP A 122 -4.73 18.12 5.17
N GLU A 123 -5.24 16.91 4.98
CA GLU A 123 -4.43 15.69 4.94
C GLU A 123 -3.45 15.72 3.77
N ILE A 124 -3.87 16.16 2.59
CA ILE A 124 -2.99 16.32 1.43
C ILE A 124 -1.89 17.35 1.71
N LYS A 125 -2.25 18.51 2.28
CA LYS A 125 -1.27 19.54 2.68
C LYS A 125 -0.27 18.99 3.69
N ALA A 126 -0.73 18.23 4.68
CA ALA A 126 0.13 17.58 5.65
C ALA A 126 1.11 16.58 4.98
N GLY A 127 0.66 15.86 3.95
CA GLY A 127 1.52 15.00 3.13
C GLY A 127 2.60 15.76 2.38
N VAL A 128 2.24 16.91 1.80
CA VAL A 128 3.19 17.83 1.14
C VAL A 128 4.23 18.35 2.13
N ASP A 129 3.79 18.83 3.30
CA ASP A 129 4.68 19.34 4.34
C ASP A 129 5.64 18.25 4.83
N TYR A 130 5.14 17.05 5.04
CA TYR A 130 5.96 15.90 5.42
C TYR A 130 7.09 15.65 4.40
N MET A 131 6.79 15.66 3.10
CA MET A 131 7.79 15.46 2.05
C MET A 131 8.82 16.59 2.02
N ILE A 132 8.40 17.85 2.15
CA ILE A 132 9.28 19.02 2.15
C ILE A 132 10.23 18.96 3.34
N ASP A 133 9.70 18.70 4.53
CA ASP A 133 10.48 18.73 5.77
C ASP A 133 11.56 17.63 5.82
N HIS A 134 11.33 16.52 5.14
CA HIS A 134 12.30 15.44 5.04
C HIS A 134 13.20 15.53 3.78
N SER A 135 13.09 16.61 3.01
CA SER A 135 13.84 16.80 1.76
C SER A 135 14.64 18.11 1.74
N LYS A 136 14.91 18.66 2.90
CA LYS A 136 15.75 19.87 3.10
C LYS A 136 17.21 19.51 3.26
#